data_6c2bce0a5ac43fdff4f40ebd08b7007c
#
_entry.id   6c2bce0a5ac43fdff4f40ebd08b7007c
#
_cell.length_a   1.000
_cell.length_b   1.000
_cell.length_c   1.000
_cell.angle_alpha   90.00
_cell.angle_beta   90.00
_cell.angle_gamma   90.00
#
_symmetry.space_group_name_H-M   'P 1'
#
loop_
_entity.id
_entity.type
_entity.pdbx_description
1 polymer ?
#
loop_
_entity_poly.entity_id
_entity_poly.type
_entity_poly.pdbx_seq_one_letter_code
_entity_poly.pdbx_strand_id
1 'polypeptide(L)'
;MRQNEDVIALYSRKSKFTGKGESIGNQVELGKEYVRVHFGDAAVDKIVVYEDEGFSGGNLNRPAFKRMMDAAKKRQFKAIIVYRLDRISRNVSDFSGLIEELARLDISFISIKEQFDTSTPMGRAMMYIASVFSQLERETIAERIRDNMHELAKTGRWLGGTTPTGYASEAVKSVTIDGKSKKACK
;
A
#
# COMPACT_ATOMS: atom_id res chain seq x y z
N MET A 1 0.68 -22.13 -21.12
CA MET A 1 -0.44 -21.78 -20.22
C MET A 1 -1.19 -20.64 -20.87
N ARG A 2 -2.48 -20.80 -21.20
CA ARG A 2 -3.30 -19.73 -21.75
C ARG A 2 -3.44 -18.66 -20.68
N GLN A 3 -2.95 -17.44 -20.95
CA GLN A 3 -3.29 -16.25 -20.16
C GLN A 3 -4.81 -16.12 -20.22
N ASN A 4 -5.43 -15.96 -19.06
CA ASN A 4 -6.88 -15.70 -18.96
C ASN A 4 -7.08 -14.20 -19.26
N GLU A 5 -6.95 -13.85 -20.57
CA GLU A 5 -6.83 -12.47 -21.07
C GLU A 5 -8.06 -11.59 -20.77
N ASP A 6 -9.15 -12.19 -20.28
CA ASP A 6 -10.43 -11.51 -20.11
C ASP A 6 -10.91 -11.39 -18.65
N VAL A 7 -10.21 -12.00 -17.68
CA VAL A 7 -10.63 -11.94 -16.27
C VAL A 7 -10.19 -10.64 -15.63
N ILE A 8 -11.09 -10.02 -14.87
CA ILE A 8 -10.85 -8.77 -14.13
C ILE A 8 -11.04 -9.04 -12.64
N ALA A 9 -10.08 -8.63 -11.83
CA ALA A 9 -10.22 -8.62 -10.37
C ALA A 9 -10.84 -7.31 -9.90
N LEU A 10 -11.89 -7.37 -9.10
CA LEU A 10 -12.49 -6.21 -8.47
C LEU A 10 -12.24 -6.30 -6.97
N TYR A 11 -11.55 -5.29 -6.42
CA TYR A 11 -11.24 -5.26 -5.00
C TYR A 11 -12.02 -4.18 -4.29
N SER A 12 -12.67 -4.55 -3.19
CA SER A 12 -13.40 -3.64 -2.31
C SER A 12 -12.99 -3.81 -0.85
N ARG A 13 -13.07 -2.70 -0.08
CA ARG A 13 -12.73 -2.71 1.34
C ARG A 13 -13.60 -1.76 2.15
N LYS A 14 -13.98 -2.20 3.36
CA LYS A 14 -14.66 -1.37 4.34
C LYS A 14 -14.00 -1.49 5.71
N SER A 15 -13.76 -0.35 6.37
CA SER A 15 -13.23 -0.31 7.73
C SER A 15 -14.36 -0.47 8.75
N LYS A 16 -14.10 -1.14 9.87
CA LYS A 16 -15.06 -1.25 10.99
C LYS A 16 -15.41 0.10 11.64
N PHE A 17 -14.49 1.07 11.58
CA PHE A 17 -14.55 2.31 12.36
C PHE A 17 -15.27 3.47 11.70
N THR A 18 -15.65 3.37 10.45
CA THR A 18 -16.34 4.44 9.75
C THR A 18 -17.74 3.98 9.32
N GLY A 19 -18.73 4.29 10.14
CA GLY A 19 -20.14 4.17 9.74
C GLY A 19 -20.53 5.10 8.58
N LYS A 20 -19.62 5.99 8.17
CA LYS A 20 -19.74 6.88 7.01
C LYS A 20 -18.78 6.37 5.90
N GLY A 21 -19.33 5.74 4.89
CA GLY A 21 -18.58 5.27 3.72
C GLY A 21 -19.45 4.36 2.87
N GLU A 22 -19.14 4.30 1.59
CA GLU A 22 -19.85 3.42 0.66
C GLU A 22 -19.74 1.97 1.12
N SER A 23 -20.87 1.26 1.06
CA SER A 23 -20.92 -0.16 1.37
C SER A 23 -20.05 -0.95 0.37
N ILE A 24 -19.58 -2.13 0.76
CA ILE A 24 -18.85 -3.03 -0.15
C ILE A 24 -19.70 -3.32 -1.38
N GLY A 25 -20.99 -3.63 -1.19
CA GLY A 25 -21.91 -3.88 -2.29
C GLY A 25 -21.99 -2.72 -3.29
N ASN A 26 -22.06 -1.48 -2.81
CA ASN A 26 -22.09 -0.30 -3.69
C ASN A 26 -20.77 -0.15 -4.49
N GLN A 27 -19.62 -0.38 -3.86
CA GLN A 27 -18.32 -0.36 -4.55
C GLN A 27 -18.24 -1.44 -5.64
N VAL A 28 -18.79 -2.63 -5.37
CA VAL A 28 -18.84 -3.74 -6.32
C VAL A 28 -19.73 -3.40 -7.51
N GLU A 29 -20.94 -2.87 -7.27
CA GLU A 29 -21.85 -2.49 -8.36
C GLU A 29 -21.28 -1.37 -9.23
N LEU A 30 -20.67 -0.34 -8.64
CA LEU A 30 -19.98 0.70 -9.40
C LEU A 30 -18.80 0.14 -10.22
N GLY A 31 -18.09 -0.85 -9.66
CA GLY A 31 -17.02 -1.55 -10.37
C GLY A 31 -17.54 -2.35 -11.57
N LYS A 32 -18.63 -3.10 -11.39
CA LYS A 32 -19.30 -3.84 -12.49
C LYS A 32 -19.81 -2.91 -13.59
N GLU A 33 -20.41 -1.79 -13.20
CA GLU A 33 -20.87 -0.79 -14.16
C GLU A 33 -19.72 -0.21 -14.97
N TYR A 34 -18.60 0.12 -14.32
CA TYR A 34 -17.39 0.56 -15.00
C TYR A 34 -16.89 -0.49 -16.00
N VAL A 35 -16.85 -1.77 -15.61
CA VAL A 35 -16.45 -2.87 -16.51
C VAL A 35 -17.41 -2.99 -17.69
N ARG A 36 -18.71 -2.88 -17.45
CA ARG A 36 -19.73 -2.92 -18.50
C ARG A 36 -19.49 -1.85 -19.57
N VAL A 37 -19.26 -0.62 -19.12
CA VAL A 37 -19.07 0.53 -20.02
C VAL A 37 -17.77 0.45 -20.82
N HIS A 38 -16.66 0.01 -20.18
CA HIS A 38 -15.33 0.10 -20.78
C HIS A 38 -14.84 -1.21 -21.42
N PHE A 39 -15.36 -2.36 -20.97
CA PHE A 39 -14.92 -3.69 -21.41
C PHE A 39 -16.07 -4.54 -21.99
N GLY A 40 -17.31 -4.05 -21.92
CA GLY A 40 -18.51 -4.72 -22.42
C GLY A 40 -19.15 -5.70 -21.44
N ASP A 41 -20.40 -6.10 -21.76
CA ASP A 41 -21.21 -6.98 -20.87
C ASP A 41 -20.55 -8.34 -20.64
N ALA A 42 -19.94 -8.93 -21.65
CA ALA A 42 -19.27 -10.23 -21.54
C ALA A 42 -18.09 -10.23 -20.53
N ALA A 43 -17.50 -9.07 -20.23
CA ALA A 43 -16.43 -8.95 -19.23
C ALA A 43 -16.99 -8.93 -17.81
N VAL A 44 -18.25 -8.53 -17.60
CA VAL A 44 -18.89 -8.50 -16.28
C VAL A 44 -19.01 -9.91 -15.69
N ASP A 45 -19.31 -10.91 -16.53
CA ASP A 45 -19.43 -12.31 -16.11
C ASP A 45 -18.09 -12.93 -15.69
N LYS A 46 -16.98 -12.29 -16.08
CA LYS A 46 -15.61 -12.74 -15.80
C LYS A 46 -14.97 -11.96 -14.63
N ILE A 47 -15.75 -11.19 -13.87
CA ILE A 47 -15.26 -10.46 -12.70
C ILE A 47 -15.07 -11.42 -11.53
N VAL A 48 -13.89 -11.40 -10.94
CA VAL A 48 -13.61 -12.05 -9.64
C VAL A 48 -13.55 -10.98 -8.56
N VAL A 49 -14.45 -11.07 -7.58
CA VAL A 49 -14.56 -10.07 -6.50
C VAL A 49 -13.74 -10.50 -5.29
N TYR A 50 -12.95 -9.56 -4.76
CA TYR A 50 -12.15 -9.71 -3.53
C TYR A 50 -12.60 -8.66 -2.51
N GLU A 51 -13.06 -9.10 -1.35
CA GLU A 51 -13.64 -8.22 -0.33
C GLU A 51 -12.93 -8.38 1.02
N ASP A 52 -12.51 -7.26 1.60
CA ASP A 52 -11.97 -7.19 2.96
C ASP A 52 -12.86 -6.28 3.82
N GLU A 53 -13.70 -6.88 4.67
CA GLU A 53 -14.52 -6.15 5.62
C GLU A 53 -13.83 -6.10 6.99
N GLY A 54 -13.86 -4.90 7.59
CA GLY A 54 -13.32 -4.70 8.94
C GLY A 54 -11.82 -4.43 9.00
N PHE A 55 -11.15 -4.25 7.87
CA PHE A 55 -9.72 -3.97 7.80
C PHE A 55 -9.44 -2.48 7.51
N SER A 56 -8.38 -1.92 8.13
CA SER A 56 -7.94 -0.56 7.84
C SER A 56 -7.12 -0.49 6.55
N GLY A 57 -7.02 0.71 5.94
CA GLY A 57 -6.15 0.95 4.78
C GLY A 57 -4.69 1.20 5.13
N GLY A 58 -4.28 1.04 6.40
CA GLY A 58 -2.94 1.38 6.87
C GLY A 58 -1.86 0.33 6.57
N ASN A 59 -2.24 -0.87 6.11
CA ASN A 59 -1.30 -1.90 5.65
C ASN A 59 -1.95 -2.81 4.61
N LEU A 60 -1.14 -3.57 3.89
CA LEU A 60 -1.57 -4.52 2.86
C LEU A 60 -1.78 -5.96 3.41
N ASN A 61 -1.65 -6.16 4.73
CA ASN A 61 -1.79 -7.49 5.34
C ASN A 61 -3.27 -7.84 5.57
N ARG A 62 -3.99 -8.12 4.50
CA ARG A 62 -5.43 -8.42 4.48
C ARG A 62 -5.70 -9.72 3.72
N PRO A 63 -6.62 -10.58 4.19
CA PRO A 63 -6.83 -11.92 3.61
C PRO A 63 -7.22 -11.90 2.14
N ALA A 64 -8.24 -11.11 1.75
CA ALA A 64 -8.68 -11.06 0.37
C ALA A 64 -7.67 -10.37 -0.54
N PHE A 65 -6.99 -9.31 -0.06
CA PHE A 65 -5.91 -8.66 -0.79
C PHE A 65 -4.76 -9.63 -1.08
N LYS A 66 -4.32 -10.43 -0.09
CA LYS A 66 -3.28 -11.45 -0.29
C LYS A 66 -3.71 -12.47 -1.34
N ARG A 67 -4.92 -13.02 -1.23
CA ARG A 67 -5.45 -13.98 -2.23
C ARG A 67 -5.47 -13.37 -3.64
N MET A 68 -5.85 -12.09 -3.75
CA MET A 68 -5.82 -11.37 -5.02
C MET A 68 -4.38 -11.27 -5.56
N MET A 69 -3.41 -10.90 -4.74
CA MET A 69 -2.01 -10.80 -5.16
C MET A 69 -1.41 -12.17 -5.51
N ASP A 70 -1.77 -13.24 -4.81
CA ASP A 70 -1.36 -14.60 -5.15
C ASP A 70 -1.94 -15.04 -6.51
N ALA A 71 -3.17 -14.66 -6.81
CA ALA A 71 -3.79 -14.86 -8.12
C ALA A 71 -3.14 -14.00 -9.20
N ALA A 72 -2.75 -12.75 -8.89
CA ALA A 72 -1.98 -11.86 -9.77
C ALA A 72 -0.65 -12.49 -10.18
N LYS A 73 0.11 -13.03 -9.22
CA LYS A 73 1.39 -13.73 -9.47
C LYS A 73 1.22 -14.93 -10.41
N LYS A 74 0.05 -15.56 -10.39
CA LYS A 74 -0.32 -16.64 -11.30
C LYS A 74 -0.89 -16.15 -12.64
N ARG A 75 -0.94 -14.82 -12.85
CA ARG A 75 -1.50 -14.18 -14.06
C ARG A 75 -2.92 -14.61 -14.36
N GLN A 76 -3.78 -14.70 -13.34
CA GLN A 76 -5.15 -15.18 -13.49
C GLN A 76 -6.12 -14.09 -13.98
N PHE A 77 -5.69 -12.82 -14.03
CA PHE A 77 -6.47 -11.69 -14.54
C PHE A 77 -5.56 -10.64 -15.17
N LYS A 78 -6.14 -9.80 -16.04
CA LYS A 78 -5.45 -8.74 -16.79
C LYS A 78 -5.49 -7.38 -16.10
N ALA A 79 -6.46 -7.15 -15.23
CA ALA A 79 -6.66 -5.87 -14.57
C ALA A 79 -7.17 -6.05 -13.16
N ILE A 80 -6.77 -5.13 -12.28
CA ILE A 80 -7.35 -4.94 -10.94
C ILE A 80 -8.09 -3.61 -10.97
N ILE A 81 -9.36 -3.63 -10.59
CA ILE A 81 -10.22 -2.46 -10.49
C ILE A 81 -10.58 -2.21 -9.04
N VAL A 82 -10.49 -0.95 -8.61
CA VAL A 82 -10.94 -0.48 -7.30
C VAL A 82 -11.82 0.76 -7.47
N TYR A 83 -12.73 0.97 -6.56
CA TYR A 83 -13.54 2.19 -6.59
C TYR A 83 -12.70 3.43 -6.26
N ARG A 84 -11.80 3.34 -5.24
CA ARG A 84 -10.90 4.42 -4.81
C ARG A 84 -9.54 3.89 -4.41
N LEU A 85 -8.49 4.70 -4.60
CA LEU A 85 -7.11 4.35 -4.23
C LEU A 85 -6.98 4.03 -2.73
N ASP A 86 -7.70 4.75 -1.85
CA ASP A 86 -7.66 4.52 -0.40
C ASP A 86 -8.22 3.15 0.03
N ARG A 87 -8.88 2.42 -0.87
CA ARG A 87 -9.29 1.02 -0.65
C ARG A 87 -8.08 0.09 -0.64
N ILE A 88 -7.08 0.38 -1.46
CA ILE A 88 -5.84 -0.39 -1.51
C ILE A 88 -4.90 0.04 -0.39
N SER A 89 -4.38 1.25 -0.42
CA SER A 89 -3.47 1.76 0.60
C SER A 89 -3.66 3.26 0.82
N ARG A 90 -3.39 3.71 2.04
CA ARG A 90 -3.24 5.13 2.38
C ARG A 90 -1.77 5.55 2.41
N ASN A 91 -0.86 4.58 2.30
CA ASN A 91 0.56 4.82 2.26
C ASN A 91 1.02 4.85 0.80
N VAL A 92 1.61 5.96 0.38
CA VAL A 92 2.08 6.17 -0.99
C VAL A 92 3.17 5.17 -1.36
N SER A 93 4.07 4.82 -0.42
CA SER A 93 5.15 3.85 -0.64
C SER A 93 4.61 2.44 -0.90
N ASP A 94 3.62 1.98 -0.09
CA ASP A 94 2.98 0.67 -0.30
C ASP A 94 2.25 0.62 -1.64
N PHE A 95 1.57 1.72 -2.02
CA PHE A 95 0.87 1.83 -3.29
C PHE A 95 1.85 1.79 -4.47
N SER A 96 2.94 2.56 -4.41
CA SER A 96 3.97 2.58 -5.45
C SER A 96 4.58 1.20 -5.68
N GLY A 97 4.97 0.49 -4.59
CA GLY A 97 5.49 -0.87 -4.67
C GLY A 97 4.49 -1.87 -5.30
N LEU A 98 3.20 -1.74 -4.95
CA LEU A 98 2.15 -2.54 -5.55
C LEU A 98 2.05 -2.31 -7.07
N ILE A 99 2.00 -1.06 -7.49
CA ILE A 99 1.88 -0.73 -8.91
C ILE A 99 3.11 -1.21 -9.71
N GLU A 100 4.31 -1.10 -9.15
CA GLU A 100 5.52 -1.66 -9.76
C GLU A 100 5.45 -3.20 -9.89
N GLU A 101 4.92 -3.88 -8.86
CA GLU A 101 4.73 -5.33 -8.90
C GLU A 101 3.71 -5.72 -9.99
N LEU A 102 2.58 -5.02 -10.08
CA LEU A 102 1.56 -5.26 -11.11
C LEU A 102 2.07 -4.98 -12.52
N ALA A 103 2.87 -3.93 -12.71
CA ALA A 103 3.50 -3.62 -13.99
C ALA A 103 4.44 -4.74 -14.45
N ARG A 104 5.24 -5.34 -13.54
CA ARG A 104 6.08 -6.51 -13.84
C ARG A 104 5.30 -7.75 -14.21
N LEU A 105 4.06 -7.88 -13.71
CA LEU A 105 3.15 -8.98 -14.02
C LEU A 105 2.30 -8.73 -15.28
N ASP A 106 2.42 -7.54 -15.88
CA ASP A 106 1.60 -7.09 -17.02
C ASP A 106 0.10 -7.00 -16.67
N ILE A 107 -0.18 -6.54 -15.44
CA ILE A 107 -1.53 -6.36 -14.92
C ILE A 107 -1.82 -4.87 -14.80
N SER A 108 -2.88 -4.40 -15.41
CA SER A 108 -3.34 -3.02 -15.32
C SER A 108 -4.01 -2.75 -13.97
N PHE A 109 -3.82 -1.55 -13.44
CA PHE A 109 -4.50 -1.09 -12.24
C PHE A 109 -5.38 0.12 -12.56
N ILE A 110 -6.65 0.05 -12.15
CA ILE A 110 -7.65 1.07 -12.45
C ILE A 110 -8.34 1.51 -11.16
N SER A 111 -8.36 2.82 -10.91
CA SER A 111 -9.16 3.44 -9.86
C SER A 111 -10.25 4.32 -10.47
N ILE A 112 -11.51 3.98 -10.20
CA ILE A 112 -12.66 4.61 -10.85
C ILE A 112 -12.80 6.08 -10.43
N LYS A 113 -12.77 6.35 -9.13
CA LYS A 113 -13.03 7.69 -8.58
C LYS A 113 -11.97 8.71 -8.96
N GLU A 114 -10.71 8.31 -8.94
CA GLU A 114 -9.57 9.17 -9.28
C GLU A 114 -9.27 9.15 -10.78
N GLN A 115 -10.01 8.38 -11.60
CA GLN A 115 -9.77 8.22 -13.03
C GLN A 115 -8.31 7.84 -13.36
N PHE A 116 -7.74 7.00 -12.50
CA PHE A 116 -6.36 6.53 -12.62
C PHE A 116 -6.34 5.15 -13.29
N ASP A 117 -5.67 5.05 -14.43
CA ASP A 117 -5.59 3.82 -15.22
C ASP A 117 -4.18 3.63 -15.77
N THR A 118 -3.47 2.62 -15.27
CA THR A 118 -2.10 2.29 -15.69
C THR A 118 -2.01 1.65 -17.07
N SER A 119 -3.13 1.27 -17.70
CA SER A 119 -3.14 0.81 -19.09
C SER A 119 -2.85 1.95 -20.06
N THR A 120 -3.16 3.19 -19.67
CA THR A 120 -2.94 4.39 -20.48
C THR A 120 -1.51 4.94 -20.33
N PRO A 121 -0.95 5.59 -21.38
CA PRO A 121 0.35 6.26 -21.27
C PRO A 121 0.39 7.31 -20.15
N MET A 122 -0.68 8.10 -20.00
CA MET A 122 -0.80 9.12 -18.95
C MET A 122 -0.82 8.50 -17.55
N GLY A 123 -1.58 7.41 -17.34
CA GLY A 123 -1.61 6.71 -16.06
C GLY A 123 -0.25 6.11 -15.70
N ARG A 124 0.49 5.56 -16.68
CA ARG A 124 1.86 5.10 -16.46
C ARG A 124 2.80 6.24 -16.10
N ALA A 125 2.71 7.40 -16.77
CA ALA A 125 3.51 8.56 -16.43
C ALA A 125 3.22 9.05 -14.99
N MET A 126 1.97 9.12 -14.60
CA MET A 126 1.55 9.48 -13.23
C MET A 126 2.06 8.48 -12.20
N MET A 127 2.10 7.19 -12.52
CA MET A 127 2.70 6.15 -11.68
C MET A 127 4.18 6.41 -11.44
N TYR A 128 4.96 6.70 -12.49
CA TYR A 128 6.38 7.02 -12.35
C TYR A 128 6.60 8.25 -11.47
N ILE A 129 5.80 9.30 -11.65
CA ILE A 129 5.85 10.49 -10.81
C ILE A 129 5.58 10.13 -9.34
N ALA A 130 4.53 9.36 -9.05
CA ALA A 130 4.22 8.93 -7.70
C ALA A 130 5.35 8.07 -7.08
N SER A 131 5.99 7.21 -7.86
CA SER A 131 7.14 6.41 -7.43
C SER A 131 8.34 7.28 -7.05
N VAL A 132 8.65 8.31 -7.85
CA VAL A 132 9.73 9.27 -7.57
C VAL A 132 9.46 10.03 -6.27
N PHE A 133 8.23 10.52 -6.06
CA PHE A 133 7.87 11.19 -4.81
C PHE A 133 7.98 10.28 -3.60
N SER A 134 7.57 9.02 -3.72
CA SER A 134 7.69 8.02 -2.63
C SER A 134 9.15 7.71 -2.30
N GLN A 135 10.03 7.70 -3.28
CA GLN A 135 11.46 7.52 -3.07
C GLN A 135 12.06 8.73 -2.37
N LEU A 136 11.74 9.95 -2.83
CA LEU A 136 12.20 11.19 -2.22
C LEU A 136 11.77 11.29 -0.74
N GLU A 137 10.54 10.92 -0.43
CA GLU A 137 10.05 10.89 0.96
C GLU A 137 10.88 9.93 1.83
N ARG A 138 11.17 8.70 1.33
CA ARG A 138 12.01 7.73 2.04
C ARG A 138 13.42 8.25 2.28
N GLU A 139 14.04 8.87 1.26
CA GLU A 139 15.38 9.44 1.36
C GLU A 139 15.43 10.59 2.36
N THR A 140 14.45 11.49 2.32
CA THR A 140 14.32 12.62 3.26
C THR A 140 14.16 12.12 4.70
N ILE A 141 13.36 11.08 4.94
CA ILE A 141 13.19 10.48 6.27
C ILE A 141 14.50 9.84 6.73
N ALA A 142 15.20 9.12 5.87
CA ALA A 142 16.47 8.49 6.19
C ALA A 142 17.56 9.54 6.53
N GLU A 143 17.61 10.64 5.81
CA GLU A 143 18.50 11.77 6.07
C GLU A 143 18.20 12.39 7.45
N ARG A 144 16.95 12.73 7.74
CA ARG A 144 16.53 13.25 9.05
C ARG A 144 16.89 12.31 10.20
N ILE A 145 16.71 11.00 10.02
CA ILE A 145 17.10 10.00 11.02
C ILE A 145 18.61 10.02 11.21
N ARG A 146 19.40 10.05 10.13
CA ARG A 146 20.85 10.13 10.18
C ARG A 146 21.33 11.36 10.93
N ASP A 147 20.78 12.54 10.61
CA ASP A 147 21.12 13.81 11.25
C ASP A 147 20.79 13.79 12.75
N ASN A 148 19.61 13.31 13.10
CA ASN A 148 19.22 13.14 14.51
C ASN A 148 20.15 12.17 15.26
N MET A 149 20.57 11.08 14.62
CA MET A 149 21.51 10.14 15.21
C MET A 149 22.89 10.77 15.38
N HIS A 150 23.37 11.57 14.44
CA HIS A 150 24.63 12.32 14.57
C HIS A 150 24.57 13.33 15.73
N GLU A 151 23.48 14.08 15.86
CA GLU A 151 23.31 15.03 16.96
C GLU A 151 23.25 14.32 18.33
N LEU A 152 22.55 13.20 18.41
CA LEU A 152 22.51 12.38 19.63
C LEU A 152 23.89 11.78 19.96
N ALA A 153 24.65 11.34 18.97
CA ALA A 153 25.99 10.80 19.15
C ALA A 153 26.95 11.86 19.74
N LYS A 154 26.86 13.12 19.28
CA LYS A 154 27.64 14.25 19.84
C LYS A 154 27.38 14.47 21.34
N THR A 155 26.21 14.09 21.84
CA THR A 155 25.88 14.17 23.28
C THR A 155 26.44 12.99 24.09
N GLY A 156 27.16 12.06 23.46
CA GLY A 156 27.72 10.85 24.12
C GLY A 156 26.65 9.82 24.51
N ARG A 157 25.45 9.89 23.93
CA ARG A 157 24.37 8.93 24.19
C ARG A 157 24.51 7.68 23.31
N TRP A 158 24.31 6.53 23.95
CA TRP A 158 24.21 5.28 23.19
C TRP A 158 22.85 5.21 22.47
N LEU A 159 22.88 4.99 21.17
CA LEU A 159 21.69 5.06 20.30
C LEU A 159 20.92 3.73 20.21
N GLY A 160 21.33 2.71 20.95
CA GLY A 160 20.71 1.39 20.99
C GLY A 160 21.52 0.32 20.25
N GLY A 161 21.04 -0.92 20.31
CA GLY A 161 21.75 -2.10 19.80
C GLY A 161 22.72 -2.70 20.83
N THR A 162 23.57 -3.63 20.39
CA THR A 162 24.59 -4.25 21.25
C THR A 162 25.72 -3.26 21.53
N THR A 163 26.07 -3.10 22.79
CA THR A 163 27.17 -2.23 23.20
C THR A 163 28.48 -2.72 22.59
N PRO A 164 29.34 -1.85 22.02
CA PRO A 164 30.63 -2.26 21.48
C PRO A 164 31.50 -2.93 22.55
N THR A 165 32.38 -3.84 22.13
CA THR A 165 33.29 -4.53 23.02
C THR A 165 34.18 -3.53 23.78
N GLY A 166 34.23 -3.66 25.10
CA GLY A 166 34.98 -2.77 25.99
C GLY A 166 34.17 -1.57 26.52
N TYR A 167 32.88 -1.46 26.15
CA TYR A 167 31.98 -0.42 26.66
C TYR A 167 30.79 -1.03 27.40
N ALA A 168 30.34 -0.36 28.45
CA ALA A 168 29.10 -0.66 29.17
C ALA A 168 28.12 0.51 29.01
N SER A 169 26.84 0.22 28.77
CA SER A 169 25.83 1.26 28.73
C SER A 169 25.22 1.47 30.10
N GLU A 170 25.16 2.71 30.56
CA GLU A 170 24.53 3.08 31.82
C GLU A 170 23.29 3.94 31.59
N ALA A 171 22.19 3.63 32.29
CA ALA A 171 20.95 4.39 32.17
C ALA A 171 21.06 5.72 32.91
N VAL A 172 21.13 6.83 32.20
CA VAL A 172 21.30 8.17 32.76
C VAL A 172 19.97 8.81 33.15
N LYS A 173 18.90 8.52 32.46
CA LYS A 173 17.57 9.12 32.70
C LYS A 173 16.44 8.26 32.12
N SER A 174 15.31 8.18 32.82
CA SER A 174 14.07 7.66 32.25
C SER A 174 13.26 8.82 31.67
N VAL A 175 12.80 8.67 30.43
CA VAL A 175 11.89 9.62 29.76
C VAL A 175 10.58 8.92 29.51
N THR A 176 9.47 9.53 29.93
CA THR A 176 8.13 9.02 29.64
C THR A 176 7.64 9.64 28.34
N ILE A 177 7.41 8.79 27.31
CA ILE A 177 6.85 9.16 26.01
C ILE A 177 5.57 8.33 25.83
N ASP A 178 4.45 8.99 25.58
CA ASP A 178 3.13 8.36 25.40
C ASP A 178 2.75 7.38 26.52
N GLY A 179 3.00 7.75 27.78
CA GLY A 179 2.69 6.93 28.95
C GLY A 179 3.62 5.71 29.16
N LYS A 180 4.63 5.52 28.32
CA LYS A 180 5.64 4.46 28.44
C LYS A 180 6.99 5.04 28.84
N SER A 181 7.53 4.54 29.94
CA SER A 181 8.88 4.92 30.39
C SER A 181 9.94 4.27 29.47
N LYS A 182 10.76 5.08 28.81
CA LYS A 182 11.94 4.63 28.07
C LYS A 182 13.21 5.08 28.79
N LYS A 183 14.17 4.17 28.95
CA LYS A 183 15.49 4.50 29.54
C LYS A 183 16.36 5.13 28.45
N ALA A 184 16.92 6.30 28.74
CA ALA A 184 18.01 6.88 27.95
C ALA A 184 19.32 6.38 28.54
N CYS A 185 20.17 5.74 27.75
CA CYS A 185 21.47 5.22 28.17
C CYS A 185 22.59 6.11 27.62
N LYS A 186 23.67 6.23 28.38
CA LYS A 186 24.89 6.90 27.96
C LYS A 186 26.00 5.88 27.78
#